data_befd2f7d4a10b01a33b53e898ee1c5a8
#
_entry.id   befd2f7d4a10b01a33b53e898ee1c5a8
#
_cell.length_a   1.000
_cell.length_b   1.000
_cell.length_c   1.000
_cell.angle_alpha   90.00
_cell.angle_beta   90.00
_cell.angle_gamma   90.00
#
_symmetry.space_group_name_H-M   'P 1'
#
loop_
_entity.id
_entity.type
_entity.pdbx_description
1 polymer ?
#
loop_
_entity_poly.entity_id
_entity_poly.type
_entity_poly.pdbx_seq_one_letter_code
_entity_poly.pdbx_strand_id
1 'polypeptide(L)'
;MVQGVEPGAGGVYVCDFDRLLHLKDTDGDDRADEQRVIFSGFGIGDTHQLVNSISHGPDGSLWFTQGLHAMSRVESPWGIVRLDRSAVWRLRPRELRLEGFFGGGMAGANCWGVAIDDYGQVFHKSGDRPHGYWTVPGMVRGGSSSGSSSATEASVSYRGSPEQYHPIGALFETSPKTTAIDIIGTQAQPPEI
;
A
#
# COMPACT_ATOMS: atom_id res chain seq x y z
N MET A 1 -4.68 5.86 15.27
CA MET A 1 -5.87 5.38 14.48
C MET A 1 -5.38 4.23 13.62
N VAL A 2 -5.87 3.03 13.88
CA VAL A 2 -5.49 1.83 13.13
C VAL A 2 -6.24 1.80 11.79
N GLN A 3 -5.51 1.59 10.70
CA GLN A 3 -6.06 1.53 9.34
C GLN A 3 -5.62 0.28 8.56
N GLY A 4 -4.91 -0.62 9.20
CA GLY A 4 -4.53 -1.89 8.62
C GLY A 4 -3.93 -2.80 9.68
N VAL A 5 -4.26 -4.08 9.59
CA VAL A 5 -3.80 -5.13 10.50
C VAL A 5 -3.48 -6.37 9.68
N GLU A 6 -2.31 -6.96 9.90
CA GLU A 6 -1.87 -8.16 9.19
C GLU A 6 -1.11 -9.10 10.12
N PRO A 7 -1.56 -10.33 10.35
CA PRO A 7 -0.84 -11.31 11.14
C PRO A 7 0.51 -11.66 10.54
N GLY A 8 1.53 -11.86 11.38
CA GLY A 8 2.83 -12.29 10.89
C GLY A 8 3.93 -12.23 11.95
N ALA A 9 5.01 -12.95 11.73
CA ALA A 9 6.18 -13.01 12.63
C ALA A 9 5.84 -13.33 14.09
N GLY A 10 4.81 -14.16 14.32
CA GLY A 10 4.37 -14.54 15.66
C GLY A 10 3.64 -13.43 16.43
N GLY A 11 3.05 -12.50 15.72
CA GLY A 11 2.27 -11.38 16.23
C GLY A 11 1.44 -10.74 15.11
N VAL A 12 1.25 -9.44 15.19
CA VAL A 12 0.42 -8.67 14.27
C VAL A 12 1.12 -7.38 13.85
N TYR A 13 1.22 -7.14 12.57
CA TYR A 13 1.61 -5.84 12.03
C TYR A 13 0.42 -4.89 12.01
N VAL A 14 0.62 -3.65 12.43
CA VAL A 14 -0.43 -2.66 12.56
C VAL A 14 0.00 -1.34 11.93
N CYS A 15 -0.78 -0.85 10.99
CA CYS A 15 -0.67 0.51 10.48
C CYS A 15 -1.40 1.46 11.45
N ASP A 16 -0.65 2.20 12.26
CA ASP A 16 -1.18 3.12 13.25
C ASP A 16 -0.64 4.53 13.09
N PHE A 17 -1.51 5.43 12.66
CA PHE A 17 -1.22 6.84 12.47
C PHE A 17 -0.01 7.07 11.54
N ASP A 18 1.13 7.48 12.10
CA ASP A 18 2.38 7.73 11.38
C ASP A 18 3.38 6.57 11.47
N ARG A 19 2.95 5.40 11.96
CA ARG A 19 3.82 4.28 12.31
C ARG A 19 3.33 2.95 11.74
N LEU A 20 4.29 2.10 11.48
CA LEU A 20 4.11 0.67 11.35
C LEU A 20 4.61 0.00 12.63
N LEU A 21 3.72 -0.68 13.33
CA LEU A 21 3.98 -1.38 14.57
C LEU A 21 3.99 -2.89 14.34
N HIS A 22 4.68 -3.62 15.22
CA HIS A 22 4.47 -5.05 15.43
C HIS A 22 4.10 -5.27 16.89
N LEU A 23 2.97 -5.91 17.10
CA LEU A 23 2.43 -6.25 18.41
C LEU A 23 2.51 -7.76 18.60
N LYS A 24 2.82 -8.20 19.81
CA LYS A 24 2.91 -9.61 20.12
C LYS A 24 2.31 -9.89 21.48
N ASP A 25 1.50 -10.91 21.55
CA ASP A 25 1.05 -11.57 22.76
C ASP A 25 2.07 -12.68 23.08
N THR A 26 2.68 -12.64 24.25
CA THR A 26 3.75 -13.56 24.65
C THR A 26 3.29 -14.59 25.68
N ASP A 27 2.17 -14.37 26.34
CA ASP A 27 1.63 -15.25 27.39
C ASP A 27 0.29 -15.91 27.03
N GLY A 28 -0.33 -15.52 25.90
CA GLY A 28 -1.53 -16.14 25.35
C GLY A 28 -2.83 -15.66 26.01
N ASP A 29 -2.84 -14.44 26.54
CA ASP A 29 -4.02 -13.84 27.17
C ASP A 29 -4.88 -13.01 26.20
N ASP A 30 -4.56 -13.05 24.90
CA ASP A 30 -5.18 -12.28 23.82
C ASP A 30 -4.93 -10.75 23.90
N ARG A 31 -3.86 -10.36 24.60
CA ARG A 31 -3.39 -8.97 24.68
C ARG A 31 -1.93 -8.88 24.27
N ALA A 32 -1.57 -7.76 23.71
CA ALA A 32 -0.18 -7.54 23.32
C ALA A 32 0.65 -7.08 24.51
N ASP A 33 1.66 -7.88 24.88
CA ASP A 33 2.67 -7.55 25.90
C ASP A 33 3.84 -6.79 25.30
N GLU A 34 4.18 -7.12 24.07
CA GLU A 34 5.27 -6.49 23.34
C GLU A 34 4.75 -5.58 22.23
N GLN A 35 5.26 -4.37 22.21
CA GLN A 35 5.03 -3.43 21.12
C GLN A 35 6.36 -2.94 20.57
N ARG A 36 6.57 -3.12 19.28
CA ARG A 36 7.73 -2.63 18.55
C ARG A 36 7.32 -1.67 17.45
N VAL A 37 7.91 -0.48 17.44
CA VAL A 37 7.84 0.41 16.26
C VAL A 37 8.82 -0.12 15.22
N ILE A 38 8.30 -0.55 14.08
CA ILE A 38 9.11 -1.03 12.94
C ILE A 38 9.62 0.18 12.16
N PHE A 39 8.71 1.08 11.81
CA PHE A 39 9.02 2.35 11.16
C PHE A 39 8.07 3.45 11.63
N SER A 40 8.56 4.70 11.55
CA SER A 40 7.78 5.92 11.76
C SER A 40 8.17 6.98 10.71
N GLY A 41 7.38 8.06 10.66
CA GLY A 41 7.61 9.15 9.70
C GLY A 41 6.76 9.03 8.44
N PHE A 42 5.71 8.23 8.49
CA PHE A 42 4.68 8.23 7.46
C PHE A 42 3.84 9.51 7.53
N GLY A 43 3.42 10.00 6.37
CA GLY A 43 2.70 11.26 6.27
C GLY A 43 1.31 11.20 6.88
N ILE A 44 0.93 12.27 7.57
CA ILE A 44 -0.34 12.40 8.31
C ILE A 44 -1.21 13.57 7.82
N GLY A 45 -1.00 14.01 6.60
CA GLY A 45 -1.71 15.17 6.05
C GLY A 45 -3.23 14.96 5.86
N ASP A 46 -3.69 13.73 5.94
CA ASP A 46 -5.12 13.37 5.91
C ASP A 46 -5.37 12.24 6.89
N THR A 47 -6.18 12.49 7.92
CA THR A 47 -6.36 11.56 9.03
C THR A 47 -7.15 10.30 8.70
N HIS A 48 -7.86 10.26 7.57
CA HIS A 48 -8.60 9.08 7.14
C HIS A 48 -7.89 8.26 6.05
N GLN A 49 -6.77 8.74 5.54
CA GLN A 49 -5.97 8.10 4.50
C GLN A 49 -4.48 8.05 4.88
N LEU A 50 -4.19 7.57 6.05
CA LEU A 50 -2.84 7.31 6.53
C LEU A 50 -2.25 6.08 5.83
N VAL A 51 -1.21 5.48 6.38
CA VAL A 51 -0.80 4.14 5.97
C VAL A 51 -1.89 3.13 6.29
N ASN A 52 -2.26 2.32 5.30
CA ASN A 52 -3.43 1.45 5.35
C ASN A 52 -3.26 0.18 4.50
N SER A 53 -4.24 -0.73 4.57
CA SER A 53 -4.38 -1.87 3.65
C SER A 53 -3.14 -2.76 3.57
N ILE A 54 -2.59 -3.13 4.71
CA ILE A 54 -1.42 -4.01 4.78
C ILE A 54 -1.78 -5.45 4.40
N SER A 55 -0.93 -6.09 3.59
CA SER A 55 -1.07 -7.48 3.13
C SER A 55 0.28 -8.14 2.94
N HIS A 56 0.34 -9.47 3.06
CA HIS A 56 1.52 -10.24 2.71
C HIS A 56 1.63 -10.48 1.20
N GLY A 57 2.85 -10.43 0.70
CA GLY A 57 3.22 -11.00 -0.59
C GLY A 57 3.75 -12.42 -0.47
N PRO A 58 3.81 -13.20 -1.57
CA PRO A 58 4.25 -14.59 -1.56
C PRO A 58 5.73 -14.76 -1.17
N ASP A 59 6.52 -13.71 -1.26
CA ASP A 59 7.93 -13.66 -0.84
C ASP A 59 8.12 -13.28 0.64
N GLY A 60 7.03 -13.14 1.40
CA GLY A 60 7.04 -12.69 2.79
C GLY A 60 7.27 -11.19 2.97
N SER A 61 7.25 -10.41 1.90
CA SER A 61 7.18 -8.95 2.01
C SER A 61 5.81 -8.51 2.50
N LEU A 62 5.79 -7.39 3.21
CA LEU A 62 4.56 -6.68 3.55
C LEU A 62 4.34 -5.55 2.57
N TRP A 63 3.11 -5.43 2.11
CA TRP A 63 2.68 -4.41 1.18
C TRP A 63 1.57 -3.58 1.81
N PHE A 64 1.64 -2.28 1.67
CA PHE A 64 0.63 -1.37 2.22
C PHE A 64 0.57 -0.09 1.42
N THR A 65 -0.49 0.66 1.63
CA THR A 65 -0.75 1.89 0.88
C THR A 65 -0.71 3.12 1.77
N GLN A 66 -0.59 4.27 1.16
CA GLN A 66 -0.82 5.57 1.80
C GLN A 66 -1.69 6.45 0.92
N GLY A 67 -2.40 7.37 1.54
CA GLY A 67 -3.36 8.24 0.87
C GLY A 67 -2.78 9.50 0.24
N LEU A 68 -3.67 10.29 -0.37
CA LEU A 68 -3.32 11.42 -1.23
C LEU A 68 -2.50 12.51 -0.56
N HIS A 69 -2.80 12.84 0.68
CA HIS A 69 -2.16 13.97 1.37
C HIS A 69 -0.98 13.52 2.25
N ALA A 70 -0.57 12.26 2.13
CA ALA A 70 0.59 11.77 2.84
C ALA A 70 1.88 12.29 2.19
N MET A 71 2.77 12.84 3.02
CA MET A 71 4.12 13.20 2.66
C MET A 71 5.07 12.48 3.63
N SER A 72 5.50 11.29 3.24
CA SER A 72 6.27 10.40 4.11
C SER A 72 7.77 10.62 3.98
N ARG A 73 8.46 10.56 5.12
CA ARG A 73 9.92 10.68 5.24
C ARG A 73 10.37 9.66 6.28
N VAL A 74 10.54 8.43 5.84
CA VAL A 74 10.78 7.30 6.74
C VAL A 74 12.25 6.97 6.77
N GLU A 75 12.85 7.02 7.95
CA GLU A 75 14.22 6.58 8.17
C GLU A 75 14.28 5.06 8.27
N SER A 76 15.22 4.46 7.56
CA SER A 76 15.51 3.04 7.59
C SER A 76 17.01 2.79 7.72
N PRO A 77 17.44 1.57 8.07
CA PRO A 77 18.89 1.22 8.05
C PRO A 77 19.56 1.44 6.68
N TRP A 78 18.76 1.53 5.61
CA TRP A 78 19.22 1.70 4.23
C TRP A 78 19.17 3.15 3.73
N GLY A 79 18.77 4.09 4.60
CA GLY A 79 18.61 5.51 4.29
C GLY A 79 17.16 5.98 4.41
N ILE A 80 16.93 7.23 4.04
CA ILE A 80 15.60 7.86 4.10
C ILE A 80 14.82 7.51 2.84
N VAL A 81 13.66 6.88 3.01
CA VAL A 81 12.70 6.65 1.93
C VAL A 81 11.68 7.78 1.93
N ARG A 82 11.52 8.41 0.77
CA ARG A 82 10.58 9.52 0.58
C ARG A 82 9.49 9.10 -0.39
N LEU A 83 8.25 9.31 0.00
CA LEU A 83 7.11 8.99 -0.84
C LEU A 83 5.99 9.99 -0.56
N ASP A 84 5.57 10.69 -1.60
CA ASP A 84 4.54 11.72 -1.53
C ASP A 84 3.28 11.25 -2.23
N ARG A 85 2.13 11.65 -1.71
CA ARG A 85 0.79 11.34 -2.22
C ARG A 85 0.43 9.86 -2.10
N SER A 86 -0.66 9.47 -2.78
CA SER A 86 -1.13 8.09 -2.84
C SER A 86 -0.04 7.18 -3.40
N ALA A 87 0.24 6.11 -2.69
CA ALA A 87 1.38 5.28 -3.01
C ALA A 87 1.26 3.86 -2.44
N VAL A 88 2.07 2.96 -2.98
CA VAL A 88 2.28 1.60 -2.50
C VAL A 88 3.69 1.48 -1.93
N TRP A 89 3.76 0.96 -0.73
CA TRP A 89 4.97 0.60 -0.03
C TRP A 89 5.21 -0.90 -0.07
N ARG A 90 6.49 -1.27 -0.05
CA ARG A 90 6.93 -2.64 0.18
C ARG A 90 7.92 -2.68 1.32
N LEU A 91 7.71 -3.55 2.27
CA LEU A 91 8.63 -3.82 3.36
C LEU A 91 9.10 -5.28 3.31
N ARG A 92 10.40 -5.49 3.36
CA ARG A 92 11.00 -6.78 3.66
C ARG A 92 11.34 -6.83 5.16
N PRO A 93 10.52 -7.48 5.98
CA PRO A 93 10.62 -7.35 7.44
C PRO A 93 11.93 -7.86 8.02
N ARG A 94 12.47 -8.93 7.46
CA ARG A 94 13.73 -9.55 7.93
C ARG A 94 14.95 -8.67 7.70
N GLU A 95 14.92 -7.87 6.64
CA GLU A 95 16.00 -6.97 6.25
C GLU A 95 15.80 -5.55 6.78
N LEU A 96 14.64 -5.25 7.35
CA LEU A 96 14.16 -3.90 7.65
C LEU A 96 14.31 -2.98 6.43
N ARG A 97 14.09 -3.52 5.24
CA ARG A 97 14.20 -2.79 3.99
C ARG A 97 12.83 -2.29 3.55
N LEU A 98 12.66 -0.99 3.66
CA LEU A 98 11.47 -0.28 3.20
C LEU A 98 11.71 0.29 1.81
N GLU A 99 10.77 0.09 0.91
CA GLU A 99 10.81 0.60 -0.46
C GLU A 99 9.52 1.36 -0.78
N GLY A 100 9.65 2.54 -1.37
CA GLY A 100 8.55 3.19 -2.06
C GLY A 100 8.36 2.51 -3.41
N PHE A 101 7.45 1.54 -3.49
CA PHE A 101 7.31 0.70 -4.67
C PHE A 101 6.66 1.42 -5.84
N PHE A 102 5.62 2.19 -5.55
CA PHE A 102 4.85 2.91 -6.55
C PHE A 102 4.24 4.16 -5.94
N GLY A 103 4.37 5.30 -6.56
CA GLY A 103 3.92 6.56 -5.98
C GLY A 103 3.70 7.68 -6.97
N GLY A 104 3.32 8.85 -6.46
CA GLY A 104 3.18 10.06 -7.25
C GLY A 104 1.81 10.34 -7.81
N GLY A 105 0.76 9.79 -7.22
CA GLY A 105 -0.62 10.01 -7.62
C GLY A 105 -1.16 8.85 -8.44
N MET A 106 -1.48 7.79 -7.74
CA MET A 106 -2.18 6.64 -8.30
C MET A 106 -3.52 7.05 -8.91
N ALA A 107 -4.09 6.21 -9.76
CA ALA A 107 -5.37 6.44 -10.40
C ALA A 107 -6.47 6.74 -9.38
N GLY A 108 -6.86 8.00 -9.28
CA GLY A 108 -7.72 8.46 -8.20
C GLY A 108 -6.92 8.75 -6.93
N ALA A 109 -7.39 9.70 -6.17
CA ALA A 109 -6.65 10.28 -5.06
C ALA A 109 -6.61 9.39 -3.82
N ASN A 110 -7.58 8.49 -3.67
CA ASN A 110 -7.84 7.73 -2.45
C ASN A 110 -7.38 6.28 -2.61
N CYS A 111 -6.16 5.96 -2.18
CA CYS A 111 -5.67 4.59 -2.21
C CYS A 111 -6.08 3.83 -0.94
N TRP A 112 -6.84 2.73 -1.12
CA TRP A 112 -7.44 1.96 -0.05
C TRP A 112 -7.22 0.46 -0.14
N GLY A 113 -6.39 0.01 -1.03
CA GLY A 113 -6.20 -1.42 -1.16
C GLY A 113 -4.96 -1.77 -1.96
N VAL A 114 -4.28 -2.79 -1.50
CA VAL A 114 -3.22 -3.47 -2.24
C VAL A 114 -3.42 -4.97 -2.09
N ALA A 115 -3.27 -5.70 -3.18
CA ALA A 115 -3.27 -7.15 -3.20
C ALA A 115 -2.14 -7.66 -4.08
N ILE A 116 -1.60 -8.81 -3.73
CA ILE A 116 -0.49 -9.43 -4.42
C ILE A 116 -0.88 -10.87 -4.78
N ASP A 117 -0.73 -11.24 -6.04
CA ASP A 117 -0.97 -12.60 -6.47
C ASP A 117 0.18 -13.55 -6.14
N ASP A 118 -0.02 -14.86 -6.37
CA ASP A 118 0.98 -15.90 -6.12
C ASP A 118 2.26 -15.75 -6.96
N TYR A 119 2.22 -14.93 -8.01
CA TYR A 119 3.35 -14.62 -8.89
C TYR A 119 4.08 -13.34 -8.50
N GLY A 120 3.61 -12.65 -7.44
CA GLY A 120 4.17 -11.38 -6.97
C GLY A 120 3.72 -10.17 -7.78
N GLN A 121 2.67 -10.28 -8.58
CA GLN A 121 2.09 -9.14 -9.27
C GLN A 121 1.25 -8.32 -8.29
N VAL A 122 1.40 -7.02 -8.37
CA VAL A 122 0.80 -6.08 -7.41
C VAL A 122 -0.40 -5.41 -8.04
N PHE A 123 -1.48 -5.38 -7.30
CA PHE A 123 -2.71 -4.69 -7.68
C PHE A 123 -3.08 -3.68 -6.62
N HIS A 124 -3.59 -2.53 -7.01
CA HIS A 124 -4.07 -1.54 -6.07
C HIS A 124 -5.50 -1.10 -6.40
N LYS A 125 -6.15 -0.57 -5.39
CA LYS A 125 -7.51 -0.03 -5.48
C LYS A 125 -7.52 1.43 -5.07
N SER A 126 -8.09 2.26 -5.94
CA SER A 126 -8.47 3.61 -5.58
C SER A 126 -9.94 3.64 -5.16
N GLY A 127 -10.23 4.29 -4.02
CA GLY A 127 -11.60 4.46 -3.55
C GLY A 127 -12.47 5.32 -4.45
N ASP A 128 -11.87 6.13 -5.32
CA ASP A 128 -12.59 7.05 -6.21
C ASP A 128 -13.01 6.40 -7.55
N ARG A 129 -12.60 5.18 -7.81
CA ARG A 129 -12.84 4.49 -9.08
C ARG A 129 -13.38 3.08 -8.84
N PRO A 130 -14.24 2.57 -9.72
CA PRO A 130 -14.80 1.20 -9.58
C PRO A 130 -13.81 0.10 -9.95
N HIS A 131 -12.64 0.43 -10.47
CA HIS A 131 -11.67 -0.54 -10.98
C HIS A 131 -10.57 -0.84 -9.98
N GLY A 132 -10.06 -2.06 -10.01
CA GLY A 132 -8.71 -2.39 -9.58
C GLY A 132 -7.70 -2.05 -10.68
N TYR A 133 -6.45 -1.91 -10.32
CA TYR A 133 -5.37 -1.56 -11.25
C TYR A 133 -4.16 -2.45 -11.05
N TRP A 134 -3.63 -2.96 -12.13
CA TRP A 134 -2.34 -3.63 -12.11
C TRP A 134 -1.22 -2.60 -11.92
N THR A 135 -0.39 -2.80 -10.92
CA THR A 135 0.64 -1.84 -10.53
C THR A 135 2.00 -2.29 -11.06
N VAL A 136 2.43 -1.68 -12.14
CA VAL A 136 3.72 -2.00 -12.77
C VAL A 136 4.63 -0.78 -12.72
N PRO A 137 5.65 -0.76 -11.84
CA PRO A 137 6.61 0.33 -11.79
C PRO A 137 7.31 0.52 -13.14
N GLY A 138 7.42 1.76 -13.59
CA GLY A 138 8.13 2.12 -14.82
C GLY A 138 7.39 1.89 -16.13
N MET A 139 6.22 1.27 -16.13
CA MET A 139 5.41 1.11 -17.35
C MET A 139 4.82 2.41 -17.86
N VAL A 140 4.67 3.41 -17.01
CA VAL A 140 4.15 4.70 -17.43
C VAL A 140 5.21 5.76 -17.27
N ARG A 141 5.61 6.33 -18.37
CA ARG A 141 6.41 7.55 -18.37
C ARG A 141 5.52 8.70 -17.95
N GLY A 142 5.82 9.28 -16.79
CA GLY A 142 5.16 10.48 -16.35
C GLY A 142 5.30 11.55 -17.44
N GLY A 143 4.19 11.99 -18.01
CA GLY A 143 4.16 13.17 -18.85
C GLY A 143 4.63 14.36 -18.03
N SER A 144 5.63 15.07 -18.52
CA SER A 144 6.12 16.32 -17.96
C SER A 144 4.96 17.33 -17.93
N SER A 145 4.44 17.60 -16.75
CA SER A 145 3.70 18.83 -16.52
C SER A 145 4.15 19.46 -15.23
N SER A 146 4.96 20.48 -15.39
CA SER A 146 5.24 21.61 -14.50
C SER A 146 4.95 21.43 -13.02
N GLY A 147 5.98 21.38 -12.22
CA GLY A 147 5.90 21.71 -10.80
C GLY A 147 6.51 20.68 -9.88
N SER A 148 7.74 20.94 -9.50
CA SER A 148 8.43 20.40 -8.33
C SER A 148 8.44 18.87 -8.21
N SER A 149 9.28 18.27 -8.99
CA SER A 149 9.67 16.89 -8.82
C SER A 149 10.98 16.82 -8.05
N SER A 150 10.94 16.61 -6.77
CA SER A 150 12.05 15.93 -6.12
C SER A 150 11.78 14.42 -6.20
N ALA A 151 11.88 13.88 -7.38
CA ALA A 151 11.95 12.44 -7.55
C ALA A 151 13.35 12.02 -7.13
N THR A 152 13.50 11.51 -5.93
CA THR A 152 14.62 10.64 -5.61
C THR A 152 14.47 9.34 -6.40
N GLU A 153 15.58 8.76 -6.81
CA GLU A 153 15.71 7.61 -7.72
C GLU A 153 14.87 6.36 -7.39
N ALA A 154 14.14 6.33 -6.30
CA ALA A 154 13.25 5.25 -5.88
C ALA A 154 11.76 5.56 -6.04
N SER A 155 11.37 6.76 -6.44
CA SER A 155 9.96 7.10 -6.64
C SER A 155 9.67 7.29 -8.12
N VAL A 156 9.07 6.31 -8.73
CA VAL A 156 8.48 6.49 -10.05
C VAL A 156 7.26 7.38 -9.86
N SER A 157 7.43 8.68 -10.16
CA SER A 157 6.33 9.63 -10.14
C SER A 157 5.36 9.29 -11.26
N TYR A 158 4.13 8.97 -10.88
CA TYR A 158 3.09 8.60 -11.81
C TYR A 158 2.05 9.72 -11.91
N ARG A 159 2.02 10.42 -13.04
CA ARG A 159 0.92 11.31 -13.41
C ARG A 159 0.44 10.88 -14.78
N GLY A 160 -0.60 10.09 -14.81
CA GLY A 160 -1.24 9.70 -16.04
C GLY A 160 -2.74 9.93 -16.00
N SER A 161 -3.38 10.01 -17.16
CA SER A 161 -4.82 9.90 -17.23
C SER A 161 -5.27 8.50 -16.80
N PRO A 162 -6.52 8.30 -16.38
CA PRO A 162 -7.02 6.98 -16.01
C PRO A 162 -6.79 5.89 -17.08
N GLU A 163 -6.71 6.27 -18.34
CA GLU A 163 -6.46 5.34 -19.45
C GLU A 163 -5.02 4.83 -19.50
N GLN A 164 -4.10 5.46 -18.79
CA GLN A 164 -2.70 5.05 -18.72
C GLN A 164 -2.44 4.01 -17.61
N TYR A 165 -3.43 3.74 -16.78
CA TYR A 165 -3.40 2.64 -15.82
C TYR A 165 -4.01 1.41 -16.48
N HIS A 166 -3.61 0.24 -16.08
CA HIS A 166 -4.20 -1.00 -16.56
C HIS A 166 -5.41 -1.36 -15.68
N PRO A 167 -6.62 -0.86 -15.98
CA PRO A 167 -7.80 -1.21 -15.20
C PRO A 167 -8.12 -2.68 -15.45
N ILE A 168 -8.32 -3.39 -14.37
CA ILE A 168 -9.01 -4.68 -14.41
C ILE A 168 -10.49 -4.32 -14.44
N GLY A 169 -11.26 -4.84 -15.35
CA GLY A 169 -12.66 -4.46 -15.57
C GLY A 169 -13.46 -4.12 -14.30
N ALA A 170 -14.47 -3.30 -14.42
CA ALA A 170 -15.29 -2.92 -13.27
C ALA A 170 -15.98 -4.14 -12.69
N LEU A 171 -15.75 -4.42 -11.42
CA LEU A 171 -16.41 -5.50 -10.70
C LEU A 171 -17.87 -5.18 -10.39
N PHE A 172 -18.24 -3.88 -10.37
CA PHE A 172 -19.59 -3.41 -10.06
C PHE A 172 -19.95 -2.15 -10.86
N GLU A 173 -21.14 -2.10 -11.40
CA GLU A 173 -21.62 -0.93 -12.16
C GLU A 173 -22.02 0.27 -11.26
N THR A 174 -22.22 0.07 -9.97
CA THR A 174 -23.04 0.99 -9.17
C THR A 174 -22.35 1.76 -8.06
N SER A 175 -21.12 1.45 -7.66
CA SER A 175 -20.45 2.24 -6.61
C SER A 175 -19.02 2.58 -6.99
N PRO A 176 -18.70 3.86 -7.14
CA PRO A 176 -17.33 4.26 -7.41
C PRO A 176 -16.41 4.12 -6.20
N LYS A 177 -16.96 3.99 -4.98
CA LYS A 177 -16.17 3.98 -3.74
C LYS A 177 -16.14 2.60 -3.12
N THR A 178 -15.05 1.89 -3.33
CA THR A 178 -14.72 0.64 -2.66
C THR A 178 -13.38 0.78 -1.97
N THR A 179 -13.22 0.13 -0.82
CA THR A 179 -12.09 0.37 0.09
C THR A 179 -11.14 -0.81 0.24
N ALA A 180 -11.34 -1.88 -0.54
CA ALA A 180 -10.47 -3.04 -0.49
C ALA A 180 -10.32 -3.69 -1.86
N ILE A 181 -9.25 -4.41 -2.03
CA ILE A 181 -9.02 -5.35 -3.12
C ILE A 181 -8.31 -6.57 -2.53
N ASP A 182 -8.72 -7.73 -2.95
CA ASP A 182 -8.07 -8.99 -2.62
C ASP A 182 -8.10 -9.93 -3.82
N ILE A 183 -7.21 -10.91 -3.85
CA ILE A 183 -7.12 -11.91 -4.89
C ILE A 183 -7.59 -13.24 -4.33
N ILE A 184 -8.67 -13.74 -4.88
CA ILE A 184 -9.24 -15.01 -4.47
C ILE A 184 -8.60 -16.12 -5.31
N GLY A 185 -7.66 -16.84 -4.72
CA GLY A 185 -6.97 -17.98 -5.32
C GLY A 185 -7.57 -19.35 -4.93
N THR A 186 -8.87 -19.41 -4.67
CA THR A 186 -9.52 -20.65 -4.23
C THR A 186 -10.30 -21.36 -5.34
N GLN A 187 -10.18 -22.69 -5.39
CA GLN A 187 -11.02 -23.54 -6.24
C GLN A 187 -12.44 -23.73 -5.68
N ALA A 188 -12.74 -23.22 -4.50
CA ALA A 188 -14.05 -23.32 -3.87
C ALA A 188 -15.08 -22.31 -4.41
N GLN A 189 -14.67 -21.41 -5.30
CA GLN A 189 -15.60 -20.52 -5.97
C GLN A 189 -16.36 -21.24 -7.09
N PRO A 190 -17.67 -20.97 -7.24
CA PRO A 190 -18.41 -21.45 -8.40
C PRO A 190 -17.78 -20.89 -9.70
N PRO A 191 -17.72 -21.68 -10.78
CA PRO A 191 -17.12 -21.26 -12.05
C PRO A 191 -17.87 -20.13 -12.78
N GLU A 192 -18.94 -19.60 -12.19
CA GLU A 192 -19.86 -18.64 -12.83
C GLU A 192 -19.83 -17.23 -12.20
N ILE A 193 -18.80 -16.87 -11.45
CA ILE A 193 -18.63 -15.49 -10.95
C ILE A 193 -17.64 -14.74 -11.84
#